data_ba1ffa8c4df7e1c58d4f69b66e5aedc0
#
_entry.id   ba1ffa8c4df7e1c58d4f69b66e5aedc0
#
_cell.length_a   1.000
_cell.length_b   1.000
_cell.length_c   1.000
_cell.angle_alpha   90.00
_cell.angle_beta   90.00
_cell.angle_gamma   90.00
#
_symmetry.space_group_name_H-M   'P 1'
#
loop_
_entity.id
_entity.type
_entity.pdbx_description
1 polymer ?
#
loop_
_entity_poly.entity_id
_entity_poly.type
_entity_poly.pdbx_seq_one_letter_code
_entity_poly.pdbx_strand_id
1 'polypeptide(L)'
;AKAAIERAWRGLGLSDDVSGYIKALSPVNRGKITPLKECLYGSEKNGTKPITEIVNEINKYPNLKECALGICDLICQRGLHSAGLVIGNEPYTNHLAAMRAPNKTLCTCYDLWDSEAVSEIKFDLLTLDAVQKIHYAMDAMLKDGVIQWQGSLRATYNKYLHPDVIDYTTPEMWDNITKMYSCFQWVTAIGIKALAQVKPKNIMDLSAANSLIRLMPDNAKETPLETYVRYDKDETEWERDTTNYGLNQDEKDIIAHYCKDAHY
;
A
#
# COMPACT_ATOMS: atom_id res chain seq x y z
N ALA A 1 -8.11 -15.95 8.36
CA ALA A 1 -9.54 -16.31 8.42
C ALA A 1 -10.00 -17.08 7.17
N LYS A 2 -9.98 -16.45 5.98
CA LYS A 2 -10.59 -17.03 4.75
C LYS A 2 -10.09 -18.44 4.41
N ALA A 3 -8.78 -18.67 4.41
CA ALA A 3 -8.20 -19.98 4.10
C ALA A 3 -8.55 -21.07 5.14
N ALA A 4 -8.61 -20.69 6.42
CA ALA A 4 -8.98 -21.63 7.48
C ALA A 4 -10.43 -22.08 7.35
N ILE A 5 -11.36 -21.15 7.09
CA ILE A 5 -12.77 -21.46 6.84
C ILE A 5 -12.90 -22.39 5.62
N GLU A 6 -12.24 -22.08 4.50
CA GLU A 6 -12.32 -22.89 3.30
C GLU A 6 -11.80 -24.33 3.49
N ARG A 7 -10.67 -24.46 4.19
CA ARG A 7 -10.09 -25.79 4.44
C ARG A 7 -10.91 -26.62 5.41
N ALA A 8 -11.41 -26.00 6.49
CA ALA A 8 -12.33 -26.66 7.40
C ALA A 8 -13.62 -27.08 6.70
N TRP A 9 -14.16 -26.21 5.83
CA TRP A 9 -15.34 -26.45 5.04
C TRP A 9 -15.19 -27.70 4.15
N ARG A 10 -14.11 -27.74 3.36
CA ARG A 10 -13.79 -28.91 2.51
C ARG A 10 -13.52 -30.17 3.31
N GLY A 11 -12.81 -30.05 4.43
CA GLY A 11 -12.52 -31.19 5.32
C GLY A 11 -13.76 -31.81 5.94
N LEU A 12 -14.82 -31.03 6.12
CA LEU A 12 -16.12 -31.49 6.60
C LEU A 12 -17.04 -31.98 5.48
N GLY A 13 -16.58 -31.98 4.22
CA GLY A 13 -17.37 -32.45 3.08
C GLY A 13 -18.56 -31.55 2.72
N LEU A 14 -18.53 -30.27 3.07
CA LEU A 14 -19.59 -29.33 2.81
C LEU A 14 -19.49 -28.77 1.39
N SER A 15 -20.63 -28.36 0.79
CA SER A 15 -20.69 -27.78 -0.56
C SER A 15 -19.98 -26.45 -0.66
N ASP A 16 -19.23 -26.19 -1.73
CA ASP A 16 -18.39 -25.00 -1.92
C ASP A 16 -19.16 -23.67 -2.07
N ASP A 17 -20.46 -23.72 -2.38
CA ASP A 17 -21.28 -22.53 -2.67
C ASP A 17 -21.35 -21.54 -1.48
N VAL A 18 -21.51 -22.05 -0.27
CA VAL A 18 -21.65 -21.23 0.94
C VAL A 18 -20.31 -20.75 1.48
N SER A 19 -19.23 -21.50 1.25
CA SER A 19 -17.90 -21.10 1.73
C SER A 19 -17.46 -19.74 1.14
N GLY A 20 -17.83 -19.48 -0.11
CA GLY A 20 -17.60 -18.20 -0.79
C GLY A 20 -18.27 -17.03 -0.07
N TYR A 21 -19.53 -17.22 0.31
CA TYR A 21 -20.29 -16.22 1.06
C TYR A 21 -19.66 -15.89 2.42
N ILE A 22 -19.36 -16.91 3.23
CA ILE A 22 -18.73 -16.70 4.55
C ILE A 22 -17.36 -16.01 4.42
N LYS A 23 -16.58 -16.39 3.40
CA LYS A 23 -15.30 -15.72 3.13
C LYS A 23 -15.46 -14.25 2.75
N ALA A 24 -16.52 -13.91 2.02
CA ALA A 24 -16.84 -12.54 1.62
C ALA A 24 -17.21 -11.65 2.82
N LEU A 25 -17.83 -12.22 3.84
CA LEU A 25 -18.16 -11.53 5.10
C LEU A 25 -16.92 -11.14 5.92
N SER A 26 -15.76 -11.78 5.67
CA SER A 26 -14.53 -11.50 6.42
C SER A 26 -13.95 -10.14 6.02
N PRO A 27 -13.89 -9.15 6.92
CA PRO A 27 -13.40 -7.83 6.59
C PRO A 27 -11.94 -7.85 6.15
N VAL A 28 -11.64 -6.98 5.20
CA VAL A 28 -10.28 -6.71 4.77
C VAL A 28 -9.98 -5.25 5.07
N ASN A 29 -9.08 -4.99 5.97
CA ASN A 29 -8.63 -3.66 6.32
C ASN A 29 -7.22 -3.44 5.77
N ARG A 30 -7.07 -2.51 4.82
CA ARG A 30 -5.79 -2.18 4.15
C ARG A 30 -5.06 -3.42 3.62
N GLY A 31 -5.78 -4.31 2.94
CA GLY A 31 -5.22 -5.54 2.38
C GLY A 31 -4.99 -6.67 3.40
N LYS A 32 -5.14 -6.42 4.71
CA LYS A 32 -5.05 -7.43 5.74
C LYS A 32 -6.43 -7.99 6.08
N ILE A 33 -6.54 -9.31 6.05
CA ILE A 33 -7.79 -10.00 6.44
C ILE A 33 -7.84 -10.02 7.96
N THR A 34 -8.98 -9.61 8.54
CA THR A 34 -9.21 -9.69 9.98
C THR A 34 -9.06 -11.14 10.48
N PRO A 35 -8.30 -11.39 11.56
CA PRO A 35 -8.14 -12.72 12.13
C PRO A 35 -9.48 -13.39 12.45
N LEU A 36 -9.58 -14.72 12.25
CA LEU A 36 -10.84 -15.42 12.48
C LEU A 36 -11.32 -15.30 13.93
N LYS A 37 -10.41 -15.37 14.89
CA LYS A 37 -10.74 -15.17 16.32
C LYS A 37 -11.38 -13.80 16.56
N GLU A 38 -10.84 -12.76 15.95
CA GLU A 38 -11.39 -11.41 16.06
C GLU A 38 -12.76 -11.29 15.38
N CYS A 39 -12.95 -11.93 14.23
CA CYS A 39 -14.27 -11.99 13.58
C CYS A 39 -15.33 -12.66 14.46
N LEU A 40 -14.94 -13.71 15.19
CA LEU A 40 -15.86 -14.51 16.00
C LEU A 40 -16.13 -13.96 17.40
N TYR A 41 -15.12 -13.34 18.02
CA TYR A 41 -15.18 -12.95 19.44
C TYR A 41 -14.98 -11.45 19.68
N GLY A 42 -14.60 -10.70 18.63
CA GLY A 42 -14.13 -9.33 18.79
C GLY A 42 -12.71 -9.25 19.35
N SER A 43 -12.25 -8.04 19.59
CA SER A 43 -10.95 -7.74 20.21
C SER A 43 -11.05 -6.49 21.07
N GLU A 44 -10.82 -6.59 22.35
CA GLU A 44 -10.75 -5.44 23.26
C GLU A 44 -9.60 -4.51 22.87
N LYS A 45 -8.46 -5.09 22.49
CA LYS A 45 -7.27 -4.34 22.05
C LYS A 45 -7.54 -3.45 20.84
N ASN A 46 -8.35 -3.93 19.90
CA ASN A 46 -8.68 -3.25 18.65
C ASN A 46 -10.05 -2.54 18.71
N GLY A 47 -10.76 -2.64 19.85
CA GLY A 47 -12.10 -2.06 20.00
C GLY A 47 -13.16 -2.65 19.05
N THR A 48 -12.93 -3.87 18.56
CA THR A 48 -13.81 -4.52 17.58
C THR A 48 -14.78 -5.47 18.25
N LYS A 49 -16.01 -5.53 17.72
CA LYS A 49 -17.06 -6.47 18.16
C LYS A 49 -17.09 -7.69 17.25
N PRO A 50 -17.64 -8.83 17.74
CA PRO A 50 -17.90 -9.99 16.89
C PRO A 50 -18.74 -9.60 15.66
N ILE A 51 -18.47 -10.22 14.52
CA ILE A 51 -19.24 -10.02 13.30
C ILE A 51 -20.40 -11.00 13.32
N THR A 52 -21.57 -10.50 13.65
CA THR A 52 -22.78 -11.28 13.90
C THR A 52 -23.10 -12.22 12.73
N GLU A 53 -22.96 -11.72 11.50
CA GLU A 53 -23.22 -12.50 10.28
C GLU A 53 -22.29 -13.69 10.14
N ILE A 54 -20.98 -13.53 10.40
CA ILE A 54 -20.01 -14.62 10.37
C ILE A 54 -20.31 -15.63 11.47
N VAL A 55 -20.58 -15.16 12.68
CA VAL A 55 -20.90 -16.03 13.82
C VAL A 55 -22.15 -16.86 13.51
N ASN A 56 -23.21 -16.24 13.01
CA ASN A 56 -24.45 -16.91 12.67
C ASN A 56 -24.25 -17.95 11.56
N GLU A 57 -23.52 -17.60 10.51
CA GLU A 57 -23.30 -18.51 9.39
C GLU A 57 -22.43 -19.72 9.80
N ILE A 58 -21.33 -19.49 10.49
CA ILE A 58 -20.43 -20.58 10.93
C ILE A 58 -21.15 -21.54 11.87
N ASN A 59 -21.99 -21.02 12.76
CA ASN A 59 -22.72 -21.84 13.75
C ASN A 59 -23.82 -22.72 13.14
N LYS A 60 -24.23 -22.49 11.88
CA LYS A 60 -25.17 -23.38 11.17
C LYS A 60 -24.56 -24.75 10.84
N TYR A 61 -23.24 -24.85 10.82
CA TYR A 61 -22.54 -26.07 10.42
C TYR A 61 -21.80 -26.67 11.61
N PRO A 62 -22.19 -27.86 12.07
CA PRO A 62 -21.54 -28.53 13.18
C PRO A 62 -20.03 -28.68 12.96
N ASN A 63 -19.25 -28.43 13.99
CA ASN A 63 -17.79 -28.53 14.01
C ASN A 63 -17.01 -27.54 13.10
N LEU A 64 -17.68 -26.77 12.23
CA LEU A 64 -16.98 -25.85 11.32
C LEU A 64 -16.16 -24.81 12.08
N LYS A 65 -16.73 -24.22 13.13
CA LYS A 65 -16.07 -23.24 14.00
C LYS A 65 -14.81 -23.82 14.65
N GLU A 66 -14.95 -25.00 15.25
CA GLU A 66 -13.86 -25.67 15.96
C GLU A 66 -12.75 -26.08 14.99
N CYS A 67 -13.09 -26.71 13.87
CA CYS A 67 -12.13 -27.07 12.83
C CYS A 67 -11.41 -25.84 12.26
N ALA A 68 -12.14 -24.77 11.92
CA ALA A 68 -11.55 -23.56 11.38
C ALA A 68 -10.60 -22.87 12.37
N LEU A 69 -10.94 -22.83 13.65
CA LEU A 69 -10.07 -22.28 14.69
C LEU A 69 -8.85 -23.17 14.93
N GLY A 70 -9.02 -24.50 14.90
CA GLY A 70 -7.92 -25.45 15.10
C GLY A 70 -6.85 -25.41 14.01
N ILE A 71 -7.22 -25.06 12.77
CA ILE A 71 -6.27 -24.94 11.67
C ILE A 71 -5.82 -23.50 11.39
N CYS A 72 -6.37 -22.50 12.14
CA CYS A 72 -5.86 -21.14 12.07
C CYS A 72 -4.40 -21.10 12.51
N ASP A 73 -3.64 -20.24 11.85
CA ASP A 73 -2.22 -19.98 12.14
C ASP A 73 -1.28 -21.17 11.90
N LEU A 74 -1.80 -22.30 11.38
CA LEU A 74 -0.95 -23.37 10.88
C LEU A 74 -0.37 -23.04 9.51
N ILE A 75 0.91 -23.34 9.32
CA ILE A 75 1.57 -23.22 8.03
C ILE A 75 0.97 -24.25 7.07
N CYS A 76 0.32 -23.77 6.02
CA CYS A 76 -0.39 -24.65 5.07
C CYS A 76 0.28 -24.74 3.70
N GLN A 77 1.05 -23.74 3.34
CA GLN A 77 1.79 -23.72 2.07
C GLN A 77 2.94 -22.72 2.15
N ARG A 78 3.91 -22.92 1.29
CA ARG A 78 4.97 -21.95 1.02
C ARG A 78 4.71 -21.32 -0.33
N GLY A 79 4.92 -20.02 -0.42
CA GLY A 79 4.79 -19.25 -1.66
C GLY A 79 6.09 -18.55 -1.99
N LEU A 80 6.31 -18.27 -3.25
CA LEU A 80 7.38 -17.39 -3.70
C LEU A 80 6.83 -15.97 -3.77
N HIS A 81 7.58 -15.00 -3.23
CA HIS A 81 7.27 -13.58 -3.45
C HIS A 81 7.57 -13.22 -4.90
N SER A 82 6.61 -12.63 -5.60
CA SER A 82 6.73 -12.38 -7.04
C SER A 82 7.76 -11.33 -7.42
N ALA A 83 8.11 -10.44 -6.50
CA ALA A 83 8.97 -9.29 -6.75
C ALA A 83 10.14 -9.17 -5.76
N GLY A 84 10.18 -10.01 -4.71
CA GLY A 84 11.21 -9.96 -3.67
C GLY A 84 12.47 -10.69 -4.08
N LEU A 85 13.60 -9.99 -4.03
CA LEU A 85 14.94 -10.55 -4.20
C LEU A 85 15.75 -10.33 -2.91
N VAL A 86 16.42 -11.36 -2.46
CA VAL A 86 17.42 -11.25 -1.39
C VAL A 86 18.79 -11.09 -2.05
N ILE A 87 19.52 -10.05 -1.67
CA ILE A 87 20.85 -9.73 -2.21
C ILE A 87 21.84 -9.75 -1.04
N GLY A 88 22.81 -10.65 -1.13
CA GLY A 88 23.91 -10.79 -0.18
C GLY A 88 25.27 -10.49 -0.80
N ASN A 89 26.26 -10.29 0.04
CA ASN A 89 27.66 -10.05 -0.37
C ASN A 89 28.40 -11.34 -0.74
N GLU A 90 27.84 -12.49 -0.40
CA GLU A 90 28.38 -13.82 -0.63
C GLU A 90 27.38 -14.73 -1.35
N PRO A 91 27.82 -15.83 -1.95
CA PRO A 91 26.90 -16.83 -2.48
C PRO A 91 25.96 -17.31 -1.37
N TYR A 92 24.64 -17.14 -1.56
CA TYR A 92 23.63 -17.46 -0.56
C TYR A 92 23.68 -18.91 -0.07
N THR A 93 24.20 -19.83 -0.88
CA THR A 93 24.39 -21.24 -0.52
C THR A 93 25.38 -21.46 0.64
N ASN A 94 26.18 -20.46 0.97
CA ASN A 94 27.16 -20.54 2.07
C ASN A 94 26.52 -20.30 3.44
N HIS A 95 25.42 -19.54 3.49
CA HIS A 95 24.86 -19.07 4.75
C HIS A 95 23.31 -19.09 4.80
N LEU A 96 22.64 -19.27 3.67
CA LEU A 96 21.20 -19.35 3.62
C LEU A 96 20.69 -20.75 3.24
N ALA A 97 19.66 -21.22 3.94
CA ALA A 97 18.95 -22.39 3.52
C ALA A 97 18.08 -22.08 2.28
N ALA A 98 18.21 -22.92 1.26
CA ALA A 98 17.51 -22.77 0.01
C ALA A 98 16.49 -23.89 -0.23
N MET A 99 15.41 -23.56 -0.91
CA MET A 99 14.42 -24.54 -1.35
C MET A 99 13.97 -24.25 -2.79
N ARG A 100 13.28 -25.22 -3.39
CA ARG A 100 12.58 -24.99 -4.66
C ARG A 100 11.12 -24.63 -4.38
N ALA A 101 10.70 -23.48 -4.93
CA ALA A 101 9.31 -23.08 -4.95
C ALA A 101 8.48 -24.01 -5.85
N PRO A 102 7.15 -23.98 -5.80
CA PRO A 102 6.29 -24.81 -6.66
C PRO A 102 6.56 -24.67 -8.15
N ASN A 103 6.98 -23.50 -8.62
CA ASN A 103 7.40 -23.22 -10.00
C ASN A 103 8.84 -23.66 -10.31
N LYS A 104 9.48 -24.42 -9.40
CA LYS A 104 10.87 -24.89 -9.46
C LYS A 104 11.95 -23.81 -9.36
N THR A 105 11.60 -22.55 -9.18
CA THR A 105 12.54 -21.46 -8.91
C THR A 105 13.25 -21.70 -7.57
N LEU A 106 14.55 -21.47 -7.53
CA LEU A 106 15.32 -21.53 -6.29
C LEU A 106 15.06 -20.27 -5.49
N CYS A 107 14.73 -20.42 -4.19
CA CYS A 107 14.48 -19.33 -3.28
C CYS A 107 14.99 -19.66 -1.88
N THR A 108 15.14 -18.65 -1.04
CA THR A 108 15.46 -18.85 0.37
C THR A 108 14.30 -19.57 1.10
N CYS A 109 14.62 -20.35 2.12
CA CYS A 109 13.65 -20.93 3.05
C CYS A 109 13.13 -19.92 4.06
N TYR A 110 13.83 -18.80 4.23
CA TYR A 110 13.50 -17.77 5.21
C TYR A 110 12.38 -16.87 4.70
N ASP A 111 11.54 -16.40 5.61
CA ASP A 111 10.62 -15.31 5.36
C ASP A 111 11.34 -13.94 5.47
N LEU A 112 10.60 -12.84 5.43
CA LEU A 112 11.17 -11.51 5.54
C LEU A 112 11.94 -11.31 6.86
N TRP A 113 11.31 -11.70 7.96
CA TRP A 113 11.84 -11.49 9.30
C TRP A 113 13.08 -12.33 9.57
N ASP A 114 13.05 -13.59 9.12
CA ASP A 114 14.20 -14.50 9.22
C ASP A 114 15.37 -13.98 8.37
N SER A 115 15.10 -13.46 7.16
CA SER A 115 16.12 -12.89 6.27
C SER A 115 16.78 -11.66 6.90
N GLU A 116 16.01 -10.75 7.47
CA GLU A 116 16.52 -9.58 8.17
C GLU A 116 17.33 -9.96 9.43
N ALA A 117 16.90 -10.99 10.15
CA ALA A 117 17.61 -11.48 11.33
C ALA A 117 19.00 -12.03 11.02
N VAL A 118 19.23 -12.55 9.81
CA VAL A 118 20.54 -12.98 9.34
C VAL A 118 21.27 -11.93 8.50
N SER A 119 20.84 -10.68 8.62
CA SER A 119 21.46 -9.51 7.96
C SER A 119 21.34 -9.49 6.44
N GLU A 120 20.38 -10.20 5.88
CA GLU A 120 20.08 -10.16 4.46
C GLU A 120 19.02 -9.13 4.14
N ILE A 121 19.23 -8.34 3.09
CA ILE A 121 18.31 -7.30 2.69
C ILE A 121 17.41 -7.79 1.55
N LYS A 122 16.10 -7.67 1.75
CA LYS A 122 15.12 -7.93 0.69
C LYS A 122 14.87 -6.67 -0.13
N PHE A 123 15.02 -6.80 -1.44
CA PHE A 123 14.64 -5.77 -2.41
C PHE A 123 13.37 -6.16 -3.14
N ASP A 124 12.41 -5.28 -3.20
CA ASP A 124 11.20 -5.48 -3.99
C ASP A 124 11.32 -4.77 -5.34
N LEU A 125 11.46 -5.56 -6.42
CA LEU A 125 11.51 -5.05 -7.78
C LEU A 125 10.11 -5.10 -8.39
N LEU A 126 9.40 -3.99 -8.29
CA LEU A 126 8.03 -3.88 -8.77
C LEU A 126 8.01 -3.31 -10.19
N THR A 127 7.32 -3.99 -11.10
CA THR A 127 6.94 -3.41 -12.38
C THR A 127 5.68 -2.58 -12.21
N LEU A 128 5.71 -1.36 -12.73
CA LEU A 128 4.58 -0.45 -12.66
C LEU A 128 3.91 -0.36 -14.03
N ASP A 129 2.61 -0.62 -14.11
CA ASP A 129 1.81 -0.43 -15.33
C ASP A 129 1.90 1.01 -15.86
N ALA A 130 2.06 1.99 -14.96
CA ALA A 130 2.25 3.38 -15.34
C ALA A 130 3.52 3.59 -16.19
N VAL A 131 4.63 2.95 -15.83
CA VAL A 131 5.88 3.02 -16.61
C VAL A 131 5.72 2.35 -17.97
N GLN A 132 4.96 1.25 -18.06
CA GLN A 132 4.65 0.61 -19.33
C GLN A 132 3.80 1.50 -20.23
N LYS A 133 2.83 2.23 -19.67
CA LYS A 133 2.02 3.21 -20.40
C LYS A 133 2.88 4.35 -20.95
N ILE A 134 3.84 4.85 -20.17
CA ILE A 134 4.81 5.85 -20.64
C ILE A 134 5.62 5.29 -21.81
N HIS A 135 6.07 4.03 -21.74
CA HIS A 135 6.79 3.39 -22.85
C HIS A 135 5.94 3.34 -24.12
N TYR A 136 4.69 2.89 -24.04
CA TYR A 136 3.78 2.85 -25.19
C TYR A 136 3.50 4.25 -25.75
N ALA A 137 3.35 5.25 -24.90
CA ALA A 137 3.22 6.64 -25.34
C ALA A 137 4.45 7.12 -26.10
N MET A 138 5.66 6.81 -25.62
CA MET A 138 6.91 7.12 -26.30
C MET A 138 7.00 6.44 -27.67
N ASP A 139 6.63 5.17 -27.79
CA ASP A 139 6.63 4.45 -29.05
C ASP A 139 5.68 5.10 -30.06
N ALA A 140 4.49 5.52 -29.62
CA ALA A 140 3.56 6.25 -30.47
C ALA A 140 4.13 7.59 -30.92
N MET A 141 4.70 8.38 -30.01
CA MET A 141 5.31 9.68 -30.32
C MET A 141 6.52 9.56 -31.26
N LEU A 142 7.32 8.50 -31.13
CA LEU A 142 8.41 8.19 -32.06
C LEU A 142 7.87 7.84 -33.45
N LYS A 143 6.84 7.01 -33.51
CA LYS A 143 6.20 6.60 -34.77
C LYS A 143 5.59 7.79 -35.52
N ASP A 144 4.97 8.70 -34.77
CA ASP A 144 4.33 9.90 -35.34
C ASP A 144 5.33 11.06 -35.58
N GLY A 145 6.62 10.87 -35.29
CA GLY A 145 7.67 11.84 -35.48
C GLY A 145 7.63 13.02 -34.50
N VAL A 146 6.85 12.94 -33.43
CA VAL A 146 6.74 14.00 -32.39
C VAL A 146 8.03 14.10 -31.58
N ILE A 147 8.67 12.98 -31.33
CA ILE A 147 9.98 12.90 -30.70
C ILE A 147 10.96 12.10 -31.56
N GLN A 148 12.25 12.25 -31.31
CA GLN A 148 13.31 11.58 -32.04
C GLN A 148 14.07 10.60 -31.16
N TRP A 149 14.39 9.44 -31.72
CA TRP A 149 15.21 8.44 -31.05
C TRP A 149 16.60 8.96 -30.70
N GLN A 150 17.02 8.76 -29.44
CA GLN A 150 18.29 9.23 -28.89
C GLN A 150 19.32 8.10 -28.67
N GLY A 151 19.27 7.04 -29.46
CA GLY A 151 20.21 5.92 -29.38
C GLY A 151 19.82 4.84 -28.38
N SER A 152 19.02 5.14 -27.38
CA SER A 152 18.42 4.17 -26.44
C SER A 152 17.08 4.66 -25.90
N LEU A 153 16.27 3.73 -25.39
CA LEU A 153 15.01 4.05 -24.74
C LEU A 153 15.21 5.01 -23.55
N ARG A 154 16.22 4.72 -22.71
CA ARG A 154 16.57 5.56 -21.56
C ARG A 154 16.99 6.97 -21.97
N ALA A 155 17.83 7.10 -22.98
CA ALA A 155 18.27 8.42 -23.47
C ALA A 155 17.11 9.21 -24.06
N THR A 156 16.20 8.54 -24.77
CA THR A 156 14.99 9.16 -25.33
C THR A 156 14.06 9.62 -24.19
N TYR A 157 13.81 8.76 -23.20
CA TYR A 157 13.03 9.13 -22.02
C TYR A 157 13.64 10.32 -21.28
N ASN A 158 14.94 10.27 -21.00
CA ASN A 158 15.62 11.35 -20.25
C ASN A 158 15.55 12.70 -20.98
N LYS A 159 15.54 12.69 -22.30
CA LYS A 159 15.46 13.93 -23.07
C LYS A 159 14.08 14.58 -23.08
N TYR A 160 13.01 13.77 -23.10
CA TYR A 160 11.67 14.28 -23.39
C TYR A 160 10.68 14.12 -22.22
N LEU A 161 10.87 13.13 -21.36
CA LEU A 161 9.89 12.76 -20.33
C LEU A 161 10.48 12.61 -18.93
N HIS A 162 11.78 12.88 -18.75
CA HIS A 162 12.35 12.84 -17.41
C HIS A 162 11.69 13.90 -16.53
N PRO A 163 11.43 13.63 -15.24
CA PRO A 163 10.83 14.61 -14.32
C PRO A 163 11.50 15.99 -14.35
N ASP A 164 12.81 16.05 -14.53
CA ASP A 164 13.56 17.33 -14.58
C ASP A 164 13.37 18.15 -15.86
N VAL A 165 12.78 17.57 -16.91
CA VAL A 165 12.52 18.28 -18.18
C VAL A 165 11.05 18.59 -18.40
N ILE A 166 10.16 18.06 -17.54
CA ILE A 166 8.73 18.35 -17.62
C ILE A 166 8.47 19.73 -17.01
N ASP A 167 7.71 20.54 -17.72
CA ASP A 167 7.23 21.81 -17.21
C ASP A 167 6.03 21.62 -16.28
N TYR A 168 6.30 21.66 -14.98
CA TYR A 168 5.26 21.57 -13.94
C TYR A 168 4.56 22.91 -13.66
N THR A 169 4.89 23.97 -14.39
CA THR A 169 4.24 25.29 -14.21
C THR A 169 2.96 25.43 -15.03
N THR A 170 2.66 24.46 -15.90
CA THR A 170 1.48 24.45 -16.77
C THR A 170 0.20 24.32 -15.94
N PRO A 171 -0.66 25.37 -15.85
CA PRO A 171 -1.85 25.33 -14.99
C PRO A 171 -2.84 24.22 -15.37
N GLU A 172 -2.99 23.95 -16.67
CA GLU A 172 -3.92 22.94 -17.19
C GLU A 172 -3.60 21.52 -16.66
N MET A 173 -2.35 21.26 -16.32
CA MET A 173 -1.95 19.98 -15.71
C MET A 173 -2.60 19.82 -14.32
N TRP A 174 -2.55 20.86 -13.51
CA TRP A 174 -3.08 20.85 -12.15
C TRP A 174 -4.60 20.92 -12.13
N ASP A 175 -5.20 21.71 -13.00
CA ASP A 175 -6.66 21.82 -13.12
C ASP A 175 -7.32 20.51 -13.55
N ASN A 176 -6.59 19.67 -14.28
CA ASN A 176 -7.10 18.39 -14.77
C ASN A 176 -6.63 17.17 -13.95
N ILE A 177 -5.80 17.36 -12.92
CA ILE A 177 -5.22 16.23 -12.18
C ILE A 177 -6.29 15.32 -11.54
N THR A 178 -7.42 15.88 -11.12
CA THR A 178 -8.55 15.11 -10.58
C THR A 178 -9.30 14.30 -11.64
N LYS A 179 -9.09 14.59 -12.92
CA LYS A 179 -9.71 13.91 -14.06
C LYS A 179 -8.84 12.80 -14.64
N MET A 180 -7.66 12.57 -14.09
CA MET A 180 -6.71 11.57 -14.57
C MET A 180 -7.07 10.16 -14.11
N TYR A 181 -7.81 9.43 -14.92
CA TYR A 181 -8.27 8.07 -14.65
C TYR A 181 -7.18 6.99 -14.64
N SER A 182 -5.94 7.32 -14.96
CA SER A 182 -4.85 6.35 -15.12
C SER A 182 -3.61 6.64 -14.28
N CYS A 183 -3.63 7.63 -13.41
CA CYS A 183 -2.49 7.94 -12.56
C CYS A 183 -2.32 6.89 -11.47
N PHE A 184 -1.14 6.29 -11.41
CA PHE A 184 -0.79 5.33 -10.37
C PHE A 184 -1.04 5.92 -8.98
N GLN A 185 -1.66 5.12 -8.10
CA GLN A 185 -2.10 5.46 -6.74
C GLN A 185 -3.30 6.42 -6.63
N TRP A 186 -3.62 7.20 -7.66
CA TRP A 186 -4.71 8.18 -7.64
C TRP A 186 -6.03 7.66 -8.22
N VAL A 187 -6.03 6.43 -8.74
CA VAL A 187 -7.23 5.77 -9.29
C VAL A 187 -8.16 5.18 -8.22
N THR A 188 -7.74 5.17 -6.96
CA THR A 188 -8.56 4.69 -5.84
C THR A 188 -9.50 5.78 -5.33
N ALA A 189 -10.62 5.39 -4.71
CA ALA A 189 -11.55 6.35 -4.12
C ALA A 189 -10.86 7.28 -3.08
N ILE A 190 -9.90 6.75 -2.32
CA ILE A 190 -9.10 7.53 -1.35
C ILE A 190 -8.21 8.53 -2.09
N GLY A 191 -7.51 8.11 -3.13
CA GLY A 191 -6.65 8.98 -3.93
C GLY A 191 -7.44 10.11 -4.60
N ILE A 192 -8.56 9.80 -5.23
CA ILE A 192 -9.45 10.80 -5.86
C ILE A 192 -9.96 11.81 -4.81
N LYS A 193 -10.38 11.33 -3.64
CA LYS A 193 -10.82 12.20 -2.54
C LYS A 193 -9.69 13.12 -2.08
N ALA A 194 -8.48 12.59 -1.93
CA ALA A 194 -7.32 13.38 -1.51
C ALA A 194 -6.98 14.49 -2.52
N LEU A 195 -6.93 14.18 -3.81
CA LEU A 195 -6.72 15.19 -4.85
C LEU A 195 -7.79 16.28 -4.85
N ALA A 196 -9.05 15.90 -4.63
CA ALA A 196 -10.16 16.86 -4.56
C ALA A 196 -10.07 17.77 -3.32
N GLN A 197 -9.49 17.30 -2.22
CA GLN A 197 -9.33 18.06 -0.98
C GLN A 197 -8.11 18.97 -1.01
N VAL A 198 -6.95 18.43 -1.41
CA VAL A 198 -5.67 19.16 -1.45
C VAL A 198 -5.61 20.14 -2.63
N LYS A 199 -6.17 19.76 -3.79
CA LYS A 199 -6.10 20.54 -5.03
C LYS A 199 -4.68 20.98 -5.34
N PRO A 200 -3.75 20.03 -5.55
CA PRO A 200 -2.33 20.31 -5.69
C PRO A 200 -2.08 21.27 -6.85
N LYS A 201 -1.17 22.21 -6.66
CA LYS A 201 -0.74 23.22 -7.63
C LYS A 201 0.69 23.02 -8.10
N ASN A 202 1.39 22.10 -7.45
CA ASN A 202 2.79 21.77 -7.73
C ASN A 202 3.07 20.33 -7.32
N ILE A 203 4.29 19.86 -7.61
CA ILE A 203 4.69 18.48 -7.33
C ILE A 203 4.83 18.20 -5.82
N MET A 204 5.13 19.21 -5.02
CA MET A 204 5.25 19.07 -3.57
C MET A 204 3.89 18.83 -2.92
N ASP A 205 2.85 19.58 -3.31
CA ASP A 205 1.48 19.36 -2.85
C ASP A 205 1.00 17.94 -3.22
N LEU A 206 1.34 17.49 -4.44
CA LEU A 206 1.02 16.13 -4.88
C LEU A 206 1.74 15.07 -4.07
N SER A 207 3.03 15.29 -3.75
CA SER A 207 3.82 14.41 -2.93
C SER A 207 3.29 14.33 -1.49
N ALA A 208 2.97 15.50 -0.90
CA ALA A 208 2.34 15.59 0.42
C ALA A 208 1.03 14.82 0.45
N ALA A 209 0.13 15.05 -0.49
CA ALA A 209 -1.12 14.32 -0.59
C ALA A 209 -0.91 12.79 -0.67
N ASN A 210 0.09 12.33 -1.45
CA ASN A 210 0.40 10.91 -1.58
C ASN A 210 0.95 10.29 -0.27
N SER A 211 1.67 11.05 0.50
CA SER A 211 2.20 10.61 1.79
C SER A 211 1.08 10.54 2.83
N LEU A 212 0.27 11.58 2.91
CA LEU A 212 -0.78 11.73 3.92
C LEU A 212 -1.90 10.69 3.82
N ILE A 213 -2.26 10.24 2.61
CA ILE A 213 -3.26 9.17 2.45
C ILE A 213 -2.82 7.82 3.00
N ARG A 214 -1.54 7.65 3.30
CA ARG A 214 -0.96 6.41 3.86
C ARG A 214 -0.86 6.43 5.37
N LEU A 215 -0.96 7.61 5.98
CA LEU A 215 -0.88 7.76 7.42
C LEU A 215 -2.18 7.30 8.09
N MET A 216 -2.03 6.68 9.27
CA MET A 216 -3.16 6.28 10.11
C MET A 216 -3.50 7.44 11.04
N PRO A 217 -4.77 7.81 11.18
CA PRO A 217 -5.15 8.63 12.32
C PRO A 217 -5.00 7.79 13.61
N ASP A 218 -4.13 8.20 14.49
CA ASP A 218 -4.00 7.62 15.83
C ASP A 218 -5.14 8.15 16.71
N ASN A 219 -6.30 7.52 16.62
CA ASN A 219 -7.50 7.88 17.41
C ASN A 219 -7.93 9.37 17.33
N ALA A 220 -7.42 10.11 16.36
CA ALA A 220 -7.72 11.51 16.18
C ALA A 220 -9.09 11.70 15.54
N LYS A 221 -9.77 12.79 15.91
CA LYS A 221 -11.03 13.20 15.30
C LYS A 221 -10.87 13.61 13.83
N GLU A 222 -9.68 13.98 13.44
CA GLU A 222 -9.28 14.48 12.13
C GLU A 222 -8.21 13.59 11.51
N THR A 223 -8.27 13.35 10.22
CA THR A 223 -7.24 12.61 9.50
C THR A 223 -6.03 13.50 9.21
N PRO A 224 -4.80 12.96 9.05
CA PRO A 224 -3.62 13.75 8.68
C PRO A 224 -3.83 14.59 7.42
N LEU A 225 -4.60 14.10 6.47
CA LEU A 225 -4.96 14.84 5.25
C LEU A 225 -5.86 16.06 5.56
N GLU A 226 -6.84 15.91 6.44
CA GLU A 226 -7.72 17.00 6.84
C GLU A 226 -6.95 18.06 7.63
N THR A 227 -6.05 17.63 8.49
CA THR A 227 -5.15 18.53 9.24
C THR A 227 -4.26 19.32 8.27
N TYR A 228 -3.64 18.67 7.30
CA TYR A 228 -2.83 19.33 6.28
C TYR A 228 -3.64 20.40 5.52
N VAL A 229 -4.82 20.04 5.02
CA VAL A 229 -5.71 20.98 4.30
C VAL A 229 -6.15 22.15 5.17
N ARG A 230 -6.27 21.96 6.48
CA ARG A 230 -6.60 23.00 7.44
C ARG A 230 -5.43 23.98 7.60
N TYR A 231 -4.22 23.48 7.75
CA TYR A 231 -3.01 24.30 7.86
C TYR A 231 -2.69 25.04 6.55
N ASP A 232 -2.89 24.42 5.39
CA ASP A 232 -2.71 25.07 4.09
C ASP A 232 -3.66 26.27 3.88
N LYS A 233 -4.84 26.22 4.50
CA LYS A 233 -5.82 27.32 4.43
C LYS A 233 -5.56 28.44 5.43
N ASP A 234 -4.99 28.12 6.58
CA ASP A 234 -4.78 29.06 7.68
C ASP A 234 -3.54 28.68 8.50
N GLU A 235 -2.43 29.35 8.24
CA GLU A 235 -1.15 29.12 8.94
C GLU A 235 -1.27 29.35 10.45
N THR A 236 -2.21 30.17 10.91
CA THR A 236 -2.40 30.42 12.35
C THR A 236 -2.88 29.16 13.08
N GLU A 237 -3.57 28.27 12.38
CA GLU A 237 -3.98 26.97 12.89
C GLU A 237 -2.77 26.07 13.20
N TRP A 238 -1.78 26.03 12.28
CA TRP A 238 -0.53 25.29 12.50
C TRP A 238 0.23 25.85 13.69
N GLU A 239 0.35 27.18 13.79
CA GLU A 239 1.07 27.83 14.88
C GLU A 239 0.39 27.59 16.24
N ARG A 240 -0.92 27.63 16.28
CA ARG A 240 -1.69 27.30 17.49
C ARG A 240 -1.48 25.84 17.90
N ASP A 241 -1.62 24.91 16.98
CA ASP A 241 -1.55 23.48 17.29
C ASP A 241 -0.13 23.06 17.70
N THR A 242 0.90 23.55 17.02
CA THR A 242 2.30 23.30 17.40
C THR A 242 2.65 23.88 18.78
N THR A 243 2.08 25.04 19.12
CA THR A 243 2.18 25.61 20.48
C THR A 243 1.53 24.70 21.51
N ASN A 244 0.33 24.18 21.21
CA ASN A 244 -0.40 23.25 22.08
C ASN A 244 0.35 21.91 22.26
N TYR A 245 1.11 21.45 21.25
CA TYR A 245 2.01 20.31 21.36
C TYR A 245 3.28 20.59 22.13
N GLY A 246 3.52 21.82 22.53
CA GLY A 246 4.67 22.24 23.35
C GLY A 246 5.93 22.56 22.56
N LEU A 247 5.86 22.77 21.24
CA LEU A 247 6.98 23.23 20.46
C LEU A 247 7.34 24.67 20.84
N ASN A 248 8.63 24.92 21.11
CA ASN A 248 9.16 26.26 21.30
C ASN A 248 9.43 26.96 19.95
N GLN A 249 9.78 28.26 19.99
CA GLN A 249 9.96 29.03 18.76
C GLN A 249 11.13 28.53 17.91
N ASP A 250 12.24 28.13 18.53
CA ASP A 250 13.41 27.62 17.79
C ASP A 250 13.06 26.33 17.02
N GLU A 251 12.28 25.43 17.63
CA GLU A 251 11.79 24.20 16.99
C GLU A 251 10.85 24.50 15.82
N LYS A 252 9.95 25.47 15.97
CA LYS A 252 9.06 25.91 14.89
C LYS A 252 9.86 26.53 13.75
N ASP A 253 10.85 27.36 14.05
CA ASP A 253 11.71 27.99 13.04
C ASP A 253 12.53 26.96 12.26
N ILE A 254 13.02 25.91 12.93
CA ILE A 254 13.68 24.78 12.28
C ILE A 254 12.72 24.08 11.32
N ILE A 255 11.51 23.76 11.76
CA ILE A 255 10.49 23.11 10.90
C ILE A 255 10.17 24.01 9.71
N ALA A 256 9.91 25.30 9.94
CA ALA A 256 9.62 26.26 8.87
C ALA A 256 10.78 26.40 7.87
N HIS A 257 12.03 26.31 8.34
CA HIS A 257 13.22 26.42 7.49
C HIS A 257 13.42 25.18 6.61
N TYR A 258 13.31 23.97 7.17
CA TYR A 258 13.62 22.71 6.49
C TYR A 258 12.40 22.08 5.81
N CYS A 259 11.20 22.41 6.27
CA CYS A 259 9.93 21.87 5.75
C CYS A 259 9.08 22.99 5.12
N LYS A 260 9.75 23.96 4.47
CA LYS A 260 9.18 25.22 3.97
C LYS A 260 7.92 25.03 3.10
N ASP A 261 7.84 23.90 2.40
CA ASP A 261 6.73 23.56 1.50
C ASP A 261 5.87 22.39 2.04
N ALA A 262 6.17 21.93 3.26
CA ALA A 262 5.44 20.87 3.92
C ALA A 262 5.15 21.32 5.37
N HIS A 263 3.93 21.65 5.67
CA HIS A 263 3.48 22.07 7.00
C HIS A 263 3.41 20.89 8.01
N TYR A 264 4.40 19.98 7.94
CA TYR A 264 4.54 18.81 8.83
C TYR A 264 5.97 18.53 9.19
#